data_c44529b13d922c90b2ea9740b6df1bca
#
_entry.id   c44529b13d922c90b2ea9740b6df1bca
#
_cell.length_a   1.000
_cell.length_b   1.000
_cell.length_c   1.000
_cell.angle_alpha   90.00
_cell.angle_beta   90.00
_cell.angle_gamma   90.00
#
_symmetry.space_group_name_H-M   'P 1'
#
loop_
_entity.id
_entity.type
_entity.pdbx_description
1 polymer ?
#
loop_
_entity_poly.entity_id
_entity_poly.type
_entity_poly.pdbx_seq_one_letter_code
_entity_poly.pdbx_strand_id
1 'polypeptide(L)'
;MALHFSEQELADLLLAFRICKHVKSNAIIYVKDGATVGIGAGQMSRVDSARIAARKSEDAAEAAGLSEPLAKGSVVASDAFFPFADGLLAAAEAGATAVIQPGGSMRDEE
;
A
#
# COMPACT_ATOMS: atom_id res chain seq x y z
N MET A 1 -8.77 -20.79 -0.25
CA MET A 1 -7.38 -20.88 0.18
C MET A 1 -7.17 -20.02 1.42
N ALA A 2 -6.45 -20.55 2.38
CA ALA A 2 -6.11 -19.78 3.58
C ALA A 2 -4.90 -18.90 3.30
N LEU A 3 -5.01 -17.63 3.61
CA LEU A 3 -3.90 -16.68 3.50
C LEU A 3 -3.30 -16.50 4.88
N HIS A 4 -1.99 -16.63 4.95
CA HIS A 4 -1.27 -16.48 6.20
C HIS A 4 -0.49 -15.18 6.22
N PHE A 5 -0.84 -14.31 7.16
CA PHE A 5 -0.13 -13.06 7.40
C PHE A 5 0.55 -13.14 8.76
N SER A 6 1.69 -12.50 8.91
CA SER A 6 2.29 -12.31 10.22
C SER A 6 1.39 -11.39 11.05
N GLU A 7 1.57 -11.40 12.37
CA GLU A 7 0.81 -10.50 13.24
C GLU A 7 1.06 -9.04 12.88
N GLN A 8 2.30 -8.70 12.55
CA GLN A 8 2.65 -7.34 12.14
C GLN A 8 2.00 -6.97 10.81
N GLU A 9 2.03 -7.88 9.84
CA GLU A 9 1.36 -7.65 8.54
C GLU A 9 -0.14 -7.41 8.74
N LEU A 10 -0.78 -8.23 9.58
CA LEU A 10 -2.21 -8.09 9.83
C LEU A 10 -2.52 -6.76 10.53
N ALA A 11 -1.75 -6.37 11.53
CA ALA A 11 -1.91 -5.10 12.21
C ALA A 11 -1.74 -3.94 11.24
N ASP A 12 -0.73 -4.00 10.36
CA ASP A 12 -0.46 -2.97 9.38
C ASP A 12 -1.56 -2.88 8.31
N LEU A 13 -2.10 -4.03 7.89
CA LEU A 13 -3.23 -4.05 6.94
C LEU A 13 -4.47 -3.39 7.54
N LEU A 14 -4.77 -3.67 8.80
CA LEU A 14 -5.92 -3.07 9.47
C LEU A 14 -5.73 -1.56 9.63
N LEU A 15 -4.54 -1.12 10.02
CA LEU A 15 -4.23 0.30 10.12
C LEU A 15 -4.38 0.99 8.77
N ALA A 16 -3.78 0.41 7.73
CA ALA A 16 -3.84 0.96 6.38
C ALA A 16 -5.28 1.09 5.90
N PHE A 17 -6.10 0.08 6.14
CA PHE A 17 -7.50 0.08 5.73
C PHE A 17 -8.31 1.14 6.46
N ARG A 18 -8.08 1.30 7.75
CA ARG A 18 -8.74 2.36 8.55
C ARG A 18 -8.38 3.75 8.06
N ILE A 19 -7.11 3.98 7.77
CA ILE A 19 -6.65 5.27 7.24
C ILE A 19 -7.27 5.50 5.86
N CYS A 20 -7.30 4.47 5.02
CA CYS A 20 -7.83 4.55 3.68
C CYS A 20 -9.28 5.05 3.63
N LYS A 21 -10.08 4.74 4.65
CA LYS A 21 -11.46 5.21 4.75
C LYS A 21 -11.59 6.71 4.93
N HIS A 22 -10.55 7.36 5.40
CA HIS A 22 -10.55 8.78 5.74
C HIS A 22 -9.85 9.65 4.71
N VAL A 23 -9.30 9.07 3.66
CA VAL A 23 -8.63 9.83 2.60
C VAL A 23 -9.47 9.82 1.34
N LYS A 24 -9.25 10.84 0.51
CA LYS A 24 -10.05 11.03 -0.69
C LYS A 24 -9.69 10.01 -1.77
N SER A 25 -10.71 9.40 -2.37
CA SER A 25 -10.54 8.45 -3.47
C SER A 25 -9.86 9.11 -4.69
N ASN A 26 -9.15 8.42 -5.49
CA ASN A 26 -8.73 7.03 -5.29
C ASN A 26 -7.58 7.00 -4.31
N ALA A 27 -7.65 6.15 -3.29
CA ALA A 27 -6.69 6.16 -2.20
C ALA A 27 -5.86 4.87 -2.16
N ILE A 28 -4.56 5.03 -2.03
CA ILE A 28 -3.61 3.94 -1.81
C ILE A 28 -2.73 4.32 -0.63
N ILE A 29 -2.66 3.44 0.36
CA ILE A 29 -1.91 3.67 1.60
C ILE A 29 -0.92 2.53 1.80
N TYR A 30 0.36 2.86 1.89
CA TYR A 30 1.39 1.90 2.28
C TYR A 30 1.68 2.05 3.78
N VAL A 31 1.71 0.94 4.49
CA VAL A 31 2.01 0.90 5.94
C VAL A 31 3.10 -0.13 6.19
N LYS A 32 4.03 0.20 7.08
CA LYS A 32 5.08 -0.70 7.52
C LYS A 32 5.37 -0.44 9.00
N ASP A 33 5.40 -1.51 9.79
CA ASP A 33 5.74 -1.46 11.21
C ASP A 33 4.89 -0.43 11.99
N GLY A 34 3.61 -0.38 11.70
CA GLY A 34 2.67 0.47 12.43
C GLY A 34 2.65 1.94 12.02
N ALA A 35 3.29 2.29 10.89
CA ALA A 35 3.32 3.67 10.42
C ALA A 35 3.07 3.75 8.92
N THR A 36 2.43 4.82 8.48
CA THR A 36 2.27 5.08 7.04
C THR A 36 3.62 5.44 6.44
N VAL A 37 3.93 4.86 5.28
CA VAL A 37 5.19 5.14 4.58
C VAL A 37 4.98 5.73 3.19
N GLY A 38 3.75 5.82 2.73
CA GLY A 38 3.40 6.49 1.48
C GLY A 38 1.90 6.52 1.29
N ILE A 39 1.37 7.68 0.90
CA ILE A 39 -0.07 7.88 0.67
C ILE A 39 -0.25 8.56 -0.68
N GLY A 40 -1.10 7.97 -1.52
CA GLY A 40 -1.59 8.61 -2.74
C GLY A 40 -3.10 8.70 -2.65
N ALA A 41 -3.67 9.88 -2.87
CA ALA A 41 -5.10 10.09 -2.70
C ALA A 41 -5.61 11.16 -3.66
N GLY A 42 -6.92 11.14 -3.89
CA GLY A 42 -7.58 12.16 -4.69
C GLY A 42 -7.27 12.11 -6.17
N GLN A 43 -6.72 11.02 -6.67
CA GLN A 43 -6.34 10.86 -8.07
C GLN A 43 -7.46 10.21 -8.88
N MET A 44 -7.41 10.37 -10.20
CA MET A 44 -8.43 9.82 -11.08
C MET A 44 -8.31 8.33 -11.29
N SER A 45 -7.13 7.75 -11.05
CA SER A 45 -6.94 6.30 -11.15
C SER A 45 -6.16 5.77 -9.96
N ARG A 46 -6.37 4.48 -9.63
CA ARG A 46 -5.63 3.81 -8.56
C ARG A 46 -4.18 3.60 -8.91
N VAL A 47 -3.88 3.40 -10.19
CA VAL A 47 -2.48 3.29 -10.64
C VAL A 47 -1.74 4.59 -10.32
N ASP A 48 -2.35 5.74 -10.57
CA ASP A 48 -1.73 7.04 -10.26
C ASP A 48 -1.56 7.21 -8.75
N SER A 49 -2.58 6.86 -7.95
CA SER A 49 -2.47 6.92 -6.49
C SER A 49 -1.37 6.00 -5.98
N ALA A 50 -1.25 4.79 -6.52
CA ALA A 50 -0.21 3.85 -6.13
C ALA A 50 1.19 4.39 -6.46
N ARG A 51 1.36 4.98 -7.63
CA ARG A 51 2.62 5.58 -8.06
C ARG A 51 3.01 6.77 -7.19
N ILE A 52 2.04 7.63 -6.87
CA ILE A 52 2.28 8.78 -5.99
C ILE A 52 2.68 8.32 -4.59
N ALA A 53 1.97 7.34 -4.05
CA ALA A 53 2.28 6.78 -2.73
C ALA A 53 3.69 6.18 -2.71
N ALA A 54 4.05 5.43 -3.75
CA ALA A 54 5.38 4.83 -3.87
C ALA A 54 6.46 5.92 -3.99
N ARG A 55 6.20 6.96 -4.79
CA ARG A 55 7.15 8.07 -4.96
C ARG A 55 7.37 8.81 -3.65
N LYS A 56 6.31 9.04 -2.89
CA LYS A 56 6.42 9.68 -1.58
C LYS A 56 7.26 8.85 -0.62
N SER A 57 7.15 7.52 -0.67
CA SER A 57 7.97 6.64 0.16
C SER A 57 9.44 6.69 -0.23
N GLU A 58 9.73 6.83 -1.52
CA GLU A 58 11.09 6.99 -2.02
C GLU A 58 11.68 8.32 -1.55
N ASP A 59 10.92 9.40 -1.69
CA ASP A 59 11.35 10.73 -1.29
C ASP A 59 11.59 10.79 0.22
N ALA A 60 10.74 10.18 1.02
CA ALA A 60 10.90 10.13 2.47
C ALA A 60 12.15 9.34 2.88
N ALA A 61 12.41 8.22 2.19
CA ALA A 61 13.61 7.43 2.45
C ALA A 61 14.88 8.21 2.12
N GLU A 62 14.88 8.91 0.99
CA GLU A 62 16.01 9.74 0.58
C GLU A 62 16.26 10.85 1.60
N ALA A 63 15.21 11.53 2.05
CA ALA A 63 15.31 12.57 3.07
C ALA A 63 15.87 12.04 4.39
N ALA A 64 15.58 10.78 4.73
CA ALA A 64 16.07 10.13 5.95
C ALA A 64 17.45 9.48 5.77
N GLY A 65 18.03 9.55 4.58
CA GLY A 65 19.35 8.95 4.30
C GLY A 65 19.32 7.43 4.14
N LEU A 66 18.15 6.86 3.84
CA LEU A 66 18.01 5.42 3.66
C LEU A 66 18.30 5.04 2.21
N SER A 67 18.85 3.84 2.03
CA SER A 67 19.20 3.34 0.69
C SER A 67 18.04 2.71 -0.08
N GLU A 68 16.95 2.37 0.62
CA GLU A 68 15.80 1.71 0.01
C GLU A 68 14.52 2.48 0.31
N PRO A 69 13.52 2.45 -0.61
CA PRO A 69 12.23 3.07 -0.37
C PRO A 69 11.55 2.49 0.88
N LEU A 70 10.85 3.33 1.63
CA LEU A 70 10.12 2.88 2.82
C LEU A 70 8.99 1.90 2.48
N ALA A 71 8.48 1.93 1.26
CA ALA A 71 7.42 1.02 0.83
C ALA A 71 7.91 -0.43 0.68
N LYS A 72 9.22 -0.65 0.58
CA LYS A 72 9.77 -2.00 0.48
C LYS A 72 9.48 -2.78 1.77
N GLY A 73 8.82 -3.92 1.64
CA GLY A 73 8.38 -4.72 2.78
C GLY A 73 7.14 -4.19 3.47
N SER A 74 6.46 -3.21 2.88
CA SER A 74 5.22 -2.66 3.42
C SER A 74 4.00 -3.50 3.05
N VAL A 75 2.85 -3.16 3.62
CA VAL A 75 1.55 -3.62 3.14
C VAL A 75 0.84 -2.43 2.52
N VAL A 76 -0.18 -2.69 1.70
CA VAL A 76 -0.90 -1.64 0.99
C VAL A 76 -2.41 -1.82 1.15
N ALA A 77 -3.12 -0.71 1.33
CA ALA A 77 -4.58 -0.68 1.31
C ALA A 77 -5.07 0.16 0.15
N SER A 78 -6.18 -0.27 -0.46
CA SER A 78 -6.89 0.47 -1.49
C SER A 78 -8.33 0.70 -1.01
N ASP A 79 -8.91 1.85 -1.35
CA ASP A 79 -10.29 2.18 -0.99
C ASP A 79 -11.34 1.42 -1.81
N ALA A 80 -10.91 0.76 -2.89
CA ALA A 80 -11.78 -0.09 -3.70
C ALA A 80 -10.91 -1.15 -4.40
N PHE A 81 -11.56 -2.11 -5.07
CA PHE A 81 -10.83 -3.09 -5.86
C PHE A 81 -9.98 -2.43 -6.93
N PHE A 82 -8.80 -2.98 -7.16
CA PHE A 82 -8.03 -2.64 -8.35
C PHE A 82 -8.78 -3.24 -9.55
N PRO A 83 -9.31 -2.40 -10.45
CA PRO A 83 -10.08 -2.91 -11.59
C PRO A 83 -9.21 -3.65 -12.61
N PHE A 84 -7.92 -3.39 -12.61
CA PHE A 84 -6.96 -4.00 -13.53
C PHE A 84 -5.69 -4.39 -12.78
N ALA A 85 -4.94 -5.33 -13.35
CA ALA A 85 -3.69 -5.79 -12.77
C ALA A 85 -2.64 -4.70 -12.58
N ASP A 86 -2.72 -3.61 -13.35
CA ASP A 86 -1.74 -2.53 -13.33
C ASP A 86 -1.55 -1.91 -11.94
N GLY A 87 -2.64 -1.73 -11.19
CA GLY A 87 -2.58 -1.17 -9.85
C GLY A 87 -1.87 -2.11 -8.86
N LEU A 88 -2.19 -3.40 -8.94
CA LEU A 88 -1.55 -4.41 -8.11
C LEU A 88 -0.08 -4.55 -8.45
N LEU A 89 0.27 -4.51 -9.74
CA LEU A 89 1.65 -4.56 -10.19
C LEU A 89 2.44 -3.36 -9.70
N ALA A 90 1.86 -2.16 -9.75
CA ALA A 90 2.51 -0.96 -9.24
C ALA A 90 2.82 -1.08 -7.75
N ALA A 91 1.89 -1.63 -6.96
CA ALA A 91 2.10 -1.85 -5.53
C ALA A 91 3.19 -2.88 -5.26
N ALA A 92 3.19 -3.98 -6.02
CA ALA A 92 4.21 -5.02 -5.90
C ALA A 92 5.59 -4.49 -6.28
N GLU A 93 5.68 -3.68 -7.33
CA GLU A 93 6.94 -3.05 -7.75
C GLU A 93 7.48 -2.10 -6.70
N ALA A 94 6.61 -1.44 -5.94
CA ALA A 94 7.01 -0.58 -4.83
C ALA A 94 7.52 -1.38 -3.62
N GLY A 95 7.31 -2.70 -3.60
CA GLY A 95 7.80 -3.57 -2.56
C GLY A 95 6.76 -4.02 -1.53
N ALA A 96 5.48 -3.79 -1.79
CA ALA A 96 4.41 -4.26 -0.91
C ALA A 96 4.34 -5.79 -0.90
N THR A 97 4.16 -6.37 0.28
CA THR A 97 4.11 -7.82 0.45
C THR A 97 2.69 -8.36 0.60
N ALA A 98 1.73 -7.49 0.87
CA ALA A 98 0.34 -7.86 1.05
C ALA A 98 -0.56 -6.68 0.72
N VAL A 99 -1.79 -6.98 0.29
CA VAL A 99 -2.78 -5.98 -0.12
C VAL A 99 -4.07 -6.21 0.62
N ILE A 100 -4.73 -5.15 1.08
CA ILE A 100 -6.10 -5.19 1.55
C ILE A 100 -6.95 -4.24 0.72
N GLN A 101 -8.14 -4.70 0.35
CA GLN A 101 -9.10 -3.94 -0.44
C GLN A 101 -10.50 -4.40 -0.05
N PRO A 102 -11.55 -3.65 -0.41
CA PRO A 102 -12.91 -4.10 -0.09
C PRO A 102 -13.14 -5.52 -0.62
N GLY A 103 -13.62 -6.40 0.21
CA GLY A 103 -13.86 -7.80 -0.15
C GLY A 103 -12.75 -8.76 0.21
N GLY A 104 -11.62 -8.28 0.73
CA GLY A 104 -10.60 -9.17 1.22
C GLY A 104 -9.17 -8.64 1.13
N SER A 105 -8.25 -9.52 1.46
CA SER A 105 -6.82 -9.21 1.40
C SER A 105 -6.07 -10.38 0.79
N MET A 106 -4.90 -10.09 0.22
CA MET A 106 -4.09 -11.10 -0.45
C MET A 106 -2.60 -10.77 -0.32
N ARG A 107 -1.78 -11.79 -0.48
CA ARG A 107 -0.33 -11.62 -0.50
C ARG A 107 0.15 -11.41 -1.95
N ASP A 108 1.31 -10.79 -2.05
CA ASP A 108 1.93 -10.44 -3.32
C ASP A 108 2.13 -11.66 -4.24
N GLU A 109 2.55 -12.78 -3.70
CA GLU A 109 2.80 -13.99 -4.47
C GLU A 109 1.52 -14.76 -4.85
N GLU A 110 0.40 -14.30 -4.41
CA GLU A 110 -0.89 -14.87 -4.76
C GLU A 110 -1.43 -14.25 -6.05
#